data_ed74f78240fb0cdfbf83630109d93cb7
#
_entry.id   ed74f78240fb0cdfbf83630109d93cb7
#
_cell.length_a   1.000
_cell.length_b   1.000
_cell.length_c   1.000
_cell.angle_alpha   90.00
_cell.angle_beta   90.00
_cell.angle_gamma   90.00
#
_symmetry.space_group_name_H-M   'P 1'
#
loop_
_entity.id
_entity.type
_entity.pdbx_description
1 polymer ?
#
loop_
_entity_poly.entity_id
_entity_poly.type
_entity_poly.pdbx_seq_one_letter_code
_entity_poly.pdbx_strand_id
1 'polypeptide(L)'
;AADDTRKPKAPGMKYKHYAPKADMAIVDGTRKHVIAKINELVASHRDDGKKIAVIATEETKQFYDADVVLSMGSRADEDSIAHELYRILRDCDELDVDVIFSESFSTPRIGQAIMNRMLKAAGHQVIDTHVKYDKIIFVAQTGTCREQMAKGIMNDFVLKVPMEIEARGLVVQFPEPVNQKAEAVLISNGISTEGMVSTQLEESDITESTMV
;
A
#
# COMPACT_ATOMS: atom_id res chain seq x y z
N ALA A 1 -22.67 -31.09 15.89
CA ALA A 1 -23.11 -29.87 16.56
C ALA A 1 -21.97 -29.41 17.47
N ALA A 2 -21.15 -28.48 17.02
CA ALA A 2 -20.13 -27.83 17.83
C ALA A 2 -20.76 -26.58 18.45
N ASP A 3 -20.88 -26.58 19.76
CA ASP A 3 -21.41 -25.49 20.58
C ASP A 3 -20.38 -24.37 20.66
N ASP A 4 -20.58 -23.30 19.87
CA ASP A 4 -19.72 -22.10 19.89
C ASP A 4 -20.25 -21.11 20.94
N THR A 5 -19.90 -21.35 22.19
CA THR A 5 -20.32 -20.57 23.39
C THR A 5 -19.40 -19.36 23.62
N ARG A 6 -18.70 -18.80 22.62
CA ARG A 6 -17.93 -17.56 22.80
C ARG A 6 -18.85 -16.36 22.84
N LYS A 7 -19.07 -15.83 24.07
CA LYS A 7 -19.79 -14.57 24.26
C LYS A 7 -19.08 -13.43 23.48
N PRO A 8 -19.80 -12.66 22.66
CA PRO A 8 -19.21 -11.52 21.93
C PRO A 8 -18.67 -10.48 22.90
N LYS A 9 -17.43 -10.04 22.66
CA LYS A 9 -16.73 -9.08 23.52
C LYS A 9 -17.20 -7.62 23.37
N ALA A 10 -18.11 -7.33 22.44
CA ALA A 10 -18.70 -6.00 22.24
C ALA A 10 -20.13 -6.09 21.68
N PRO A 11 -21.03 -5.10 21.99
CA PRO A 11 -22.37 -5.02 21.43
C PRO A 11 -22.33 -4.72 19.94
N GLY A 12 -22.28 -5.52 19.06
CA GLY A 12 -22.16 -5.34 17.59
C GLY A 12 -21.48 -6.51 16.91
N MET A 13 -20.81 -7.38 17.67
CA MET A 13 -20.22 -8.61 17.14
C MET A 13 -21.27 -9.69 16.83
N LYS A 14 -22.53 -9.49 17.26
CA LYS A 14 -23.58 -10.51 17.20
C LYS A 14 -24.40 -10.51 15.91
N TYR A 15 -24.22 -9.51 15.05
CA TYR A 15 -25.02 -9.37 13.84
C TYR A 15 -24.14 -9.05 12.64
N LYS A 16 -24.07 -9.95 11.66
CA LYS A 16 -23.66 -9.69 10.27
C LYS A 16 -24.72 -8.78 9.59
N HIS A 17 -25.05 -7.66 10.22
CA HIS A 17 -25.94 -6.69 9.60
C HIS A 17 -25.10 -5.95 8.56
N TYR A 18 -25.52 -6.04 7.29
CA TYR A 18 -24.92 -5.40 6.11
C TYR A 18 -23.70 -6.10 5.48
N ALA A 19 -23.27 -7.27 5.95
CA ALA A 19 -22.30 -8.05 5.17
C ALA A 19 -23.01 -8.68 3.96
N PRO A 20 -22.45 -8.60 2.76
CA PRO A 20 -22.96 -9.30 1.60
C PRO A 20 -22.87 -10.81 1.82
N LYS A 21 -23.63 -11.59 1.03
CA LYS A 21 -23.58 -13.05 1.06
C LYS A 21 -22.25 -13.57 0.51
N ALA A 22 -21.74 -12.87 -0.51
CA ALA A 22 -20.47 -13.17 -1.15
C ALA A 22 -19.27 -12.86 -0.22
N ASP A 23 -18.19 -13.60 -0.40
CA ASP A 23 -16.94 -13.30 0.26
C ASP A 23 -16.39 -11.96 -0.24
N MET A 24 -16.07 -11.04 0.69
CA MET A 24 -15.59 -9.71 0.36
C MET A 24 -14.20 -9.49 0.92
N ALA A 25 -13.31 -8.89 0.11
CA ALA A 25 -12.00 -8.41 0.53
C ALA A 25 -11.76 -6.97 0.05
N ILE A 26 -11.09 -6.18 0.89
CA ILE A 26 -10.65 -4.82 0.57
C ILE A 26 -9.20 -4.87 0.15
N VAL A 27 -8.85 -4.24 -0.96
CA VAL A 27 -7.47 -4.12 -1.42
C VAL A 27 -6.98 -2.70 -1.13
N ASP A 28 -5.93 -2.62 -0.31
CA ASP A 28 -5.36 -1.36 0.17
C ASP A 28 -3.97 -1.13 -0.40
N GLY A 29 -3.63 0.12 -0.72
CA GLY A 29 -2.35 0.49 -1.29
C GLY A 29 -2.41 1.70 -2.20
N THR A 30 -1.36 1.89 -2.99
CA THR A 30 -1.38 2.93 -4.02
C THR A 30 -2.33 2.55 -5.16
N ARG A 31 -2.96 3.55 -5.79
CA ARG A 31 -3.92 3.34 -6.88
C ARG A 31 -3.44 2.32 -7.93
N LYS A 32 -2.19 2.44 -8.37
CA LYS A 32 -1.60 1.56 -9.39
C LYS A 32 -1.56 0.10 -8.90
N HIS A 33 -1.09 -0.12 -7.67
CA HIS A 33 -0.95 -1.46 -7.10
C HIS A 33 -2.31 -2.07 -6.77
N VAL A 34 -3.27 -1.28 -6.28
CA VAL A 34 -4.64 -1.72 -6.03
C VAL A 34 -5.31 -2.22 -7.32
N ILE A 35 -5.22 -1.43 -8.41
CA ILE A 35 -5.78 -1.83 -9.70
C ILE A 35 -5.13 -3.13 -10.23
N ALA A 36 -3.80 -3.20 -10.20
CA ALA A 36 -3.08 -4.39 -10.66
C ALA A 36 -3.47 -5.63 -9.84
N LYS A 37 -3.51 -5.50 -8.51
CA LYS A 37 -3.83 -6.62 -7.62
C LYS A 37 -5.28 -7.08 -7.75
N ILE A 38 -6.23 -6.16 -7.85
CA ILE A 38 -7.64 -6.54 -8.07
C ILE A 38 -7.78 -7.28 -9.40
N ASN A 39 -7.18 -6.81 -10.50
CA ASN A 39 -7.25 -7.51 -11.78
C ASN A 39 -6.58 -8.90 -11.75
N GLU A 40 -5.46 -9.05 -11.03
CA GLU A 40 -4.84 -10.36 -10.78
C GLU A 40 -5.79 -11.31 -10.04
N LEU A 41 -6.43 -10.83 -8.98
CA LEU A 41 -7.38 -11.61 -8.19
C LEU A 41 -8.64 -11.96 -9.00
N VAL A 42 -9.15 -11.03 -9.80
CA VAL A 42 -10.28 -11.29 -10.71
C VAL A 42 -9.94 -12.39 -11.69
N ALA A 43 -8.79 -12.33 -12.36
CA ALA A 43 -8.35 -13.36 -13.30
C ALA A 43 -8.26 -14.74 -12.62
N SER A 44 -7.58 -14.81 -11.46
CA SER A 44 -7.44 -16.06 -10.71
C SER A 44 -8.78 -16.68 -10.30
N HIS A 45 -9.72 -15.87 -9.80
CA HIS A 45 -11.03 -16.39 -9.36
C HIS A 45 -11.95 -16.72 -10.54
N ARG A 46 -11.78 -16.03 -11.67
CA ARG A 46 -12.49 -16.38 -12.92
C ARG A 46 -12.05 -17.74 -13.45
N ASP A 47 -10.77 -18.07 -13.34
CA ASP A 47 -10.25 -19.40 -13.70
C ASP A 47 -10.85 -20.51 -12.81
N ASP A 48 -11.24 -20.19 -11.58
CA ASP A 48 -11.98 -21.07 -10.67
C ASP A 48 -13.49 -21.12 -10.95
N GLY A 49 -13.97 -20.45 -12.00
CA GLY A 49 -15.37 -20.41 -12.42
C GLY A 49 -16.29 -19.55 -11.54
N LYS A 50 -15.72 -18.65 -10.73
CA LYS A 50 -16.48 -17.76 -9.85
C LYS A 50 -16.93 -16.50 -10.59
N LYS A 51 -18.08 -15.95 -10.19
CA LYS A 51 -18.59 -14.66 -10.63
C LYS A 51 -18.13 -13.56 -9.68
N ILE A 52 -17.41 -12.57 -10.21
CA ILE A 52 -16.70 -11.57 -9.41
C ILE A 52 -17.30 -10.18 -9.60
N ALA A 53 -17.53 -9.48 -8.50
CA ALA A 53 -17.81 -8.05 -8.48
C ALA A 53 -16.61 -7.25 -8.01
N VAL A 54 -16.40 -6.09 -8.63
CA VAL A 54 -15.44 -5.08 -8.17
C VAL A 54 -16.21 -3.82 -7.77
N ILE A 55 -15.97 -3.35 -6.55
CA ILE A 55 -16.48 -2.08 -6.05
C ILE A 55 -15.36 -1.05 -6.19
N ALA A 56 -15.57 -0.06 -7.06
CA ALA A 56 -14.58 0.93 -7.46
C ALA A 56 -15.13 2.35 -7.32
N THR A 57 -14.31 3.35 -7.63
CA THR A 57 -14.74 4.74 -7.78
C THR A 57 -14.93 5.11 -9.24
N GLU A 58 -15.58 6.27 -9.50
CA GLU A 58 -15.73 6.79 -10.86
C GLU A 58 -14.38 6.94 -11.59
N GLU A 59 -13.32 7.28 -10.83
CA GLU A 59 -11.98 7.51 -11.36
C GLU A 59 -11.25 6.21 -11.76
N THR A 60 -11.70 5.06 -11.24
CA THR A 60 -10.97 3.79 -11.39
C THR A 60 -11.77 2.68 -12.04
N LYS A 61 -13.12 2.75 -12.05
CA LYS A 61 -13.99 1.68 -12.55
C LYS A 61 -13.65 1.18 -13.96
N GLN A 62 -13.15 2.05 -14.82
CA GLN A 62 -12.76 1.73 -16.21
C GLN A 62 -11.51 0.85 -16.33
N PHE A 63 -10.75 0.68 -15.24
CA PHE A 63 -9.51 -0.10 -15.23
C PHE A 63 -9.69 -1.54 -14.76
N TYR A 64 -10.91 -1.94 -14.40
CA TYR A 64 -11.22 -3.27 -13.91
C TYR A 64 -11.92 -4.11 -14.99
N ASP A 65 -11.44 -5.35 -15.14
CA ASP A 65 -12.03 -6.36 -16.03
C ASP A 65 -12.68 -7.47 -15.18
N ALA A 66 -13.83 -7.15 -14.57
CA ALA A 66 -14.61 -8.08 -13.77
C ALA A 66 -15.99 -8.32 -14.40
N ASP A 67 -16.70 -9.39 -13.94
CA ASP A 67 -18.04 -9.70 -14.42
C ASP A 67 -19.04 -8.58 -14.11
N VAL A 68 -18.82 -7.93 -12.96
CA VAL A 68 -19.60 -6.79 -12.50
C VAL A 68 -18.65 -5.73 -11.92
N VAL A 69 -18.75 -4.48 -12.39
CA VAL A 69 -18.04 -3.33 -11.81
C VAL A 69 -19.06 -2.31 -11.33
N LEU A 70 -19.10 -2.08 -10.03
CA LEU A 70 -20.01 -1.15 -9.38
C LEU A 70 -19.25 0.09 -8.91
N SER A 71 -19.77 1.28 -9.23
CA SER A 71 -19.19 2.53 -8.80
C SER A 71 -19.84 3.03 -7.53
N MET A 72 -19.03 3.34 -6.51
CA MET A 72 -19.48 3.99 -5.28
C MET A 72 -19.53 5.53 -5.38
N GLY A 73 -19.25 6.10 -6.55
CA GLY A 73 -19.16 7.56 -6.72
C GLY A 73 -17.71 8.03 -6.85
N SER A 74 -17.53 9.36 -6.75
CA SER A 74 -16.22 10.01 -6.91
C SER A 74 -15.51 10.19 -5.57
N ARG A 75 -14.19 10.00 -5.54
CA ARG A 75 -13.34 10.31 -4.36
C ARG A 75 -13.38 11.81 -4.00
N ALA A 76 -13.79 12.67 -4.93
CA ALA A 76 -13.97 14.10 -4.68
C ALA A 76 -15.28 14.41 -3.90
N ASP A 77 -16.22 13.46 -3.87
CA ASP A 77 -17.50 13.57 -3.17
C ASP A 77 -17.72 12.38 -2.21
N GLU A 78 -17.08 12.45 -1.05
CA GLU A 78 -17.11 11.39 -0.04
C GLU A 78 -18.51 11.16 0.55
N ASP A 79 -19.36 12.20 0.56
CA ASP A 79 -20.75 12.09 1.07
C ASP A 79 -21.56 11.16 0.17
N SER A 80 -21.40 11.28 -1.15
CA SER A 80 -22.05 10.39 -2.11
C SER A 80 -21.63 8.92 -1.92
N ILE A 81 -20.35 8.69 -1.68
CA ILE A 81 -19.81 7.33 -1.42
C ILE A 81 -20.45 6.72 -0.18
N ALA A 82 -20.58 7.49 0.90
CA ALA A 82 -21.16 7.01 2.15
C ALA A 82 -22.64 6.61 1.99
N HIS A 83 -23.39 7.30 1.15
CA HIS A 83 -24.79 6.98 0.84
C HIS A 83 -24.93 5.74 -0.06
N GLU A 84 -24.06 5.61 -1.06
CA GLU A 84 -24.11 4.53 -2.04
C GLU A 84 -23.67 3.16 -1.48
N LEU A 85 -22.80 3.14 -0.48
CA LEU A 85 -22.20 1.92 0.04
C LEU A 85 -23.23 0.82 0.38
N TYR A 86 -24.30 1.17 1.07
CA TYR A 86 -25.33 0.18 1.46
C TYR A 86 -26.15 -0.33 0.26
N ARG A 87 -26.39 0.53 -0.73
CA ARG A 87 -27.08 0.14 -1.95
C ARG A 87 -26.23 -0.87 -2.73
N ILE A 88 -24.94 -0.56 -2.91
CA ILE A 88 -24.01 -1.40 -3.66
C ILE A 88 -23.83 -2.78 -3.04
N LEU A 89 -23.73 -2.88 -1.73
CA LEU A 89 -23.62 -4.19 -1.07
C LEU A 89 -24.87 -5.05 -1.28
N ARG A 90 -26.06 -4.44 -1.34
CA ARG A 90 -27.31 -5.15 -1.71
C ARG A 90 -27.35 -5.51 -3.17
N ASP A 91 -26.91 -4.60 -4.04
CA ASP A 91 -26.84 -4.88 -5.49
C ASP A 91 -25.93 -6.10 -5.76
N CYS A 92 -24.84 -6.27 -5.00
CA CYS A 92 -24.00 -7.46 -5.07
C CYS A 92 -24.77 -8.74 -4.70
N ASP A 93 -25.63 -8.70 -3.68
CA ASP A 93 -26.46 -9.84 -3.29
C ASP A 93 -27.53 -10.18 -4.33
N GLU A 94 -28.09 -9.17 -5.02
CA GLU A 94 -29.08 -9.35 -6.07
C GLU A 94 -28.45 -9.87 -7.37
N LEU A 95 -27.20 -9.51 -7.64
CA LEU A 95 -26.45 -9.95 -8.80
C LEU A 95 -25.88 -11.36 -8.67
N ASP A 96 -26.03 -11.99 -7.50
CA ASP A 96 -25.58 -13.35 -7.19
C ASP A 96 -24.12 -13.57 -7.57
N VAL A 97 -23.24 -12.72 -7.00
CA VAL A 97 -21.79 -12.81 -7.17
C VAL A 97 -21.19 -13.68 -6.06
N ASP A 98 -20.10 -14.38 -6.38
CA ASP A 98 -19.41 -15.27 -5.44
C ASP A 98 -18.37 -14.56 -4.61
N VAL A 99 -17.69 -13.56 -5.20
CA VAL A 99 -16.59 -12.82 -4.59
C VAL A 99 -16.71 -11.34 -4.92
N ILE A 100 -16.37 -10.50 -3.93
CA ILE A 100 -16.35 -9.04 -4.07
C ILE A 100 -14.95 -8.53 -3.71
N PHE A 101 -14.32 -7.80 -4.62
CA PHE A 101 -13.12 -7.01 -4.32
C PHE A 101 -13.47 -5.53 -4.29
N SER A 102 -12.94 -4.80 -3.35
CA SER A 102 -13.16 -3.35 -3.22
C SER A 102 -11.87 -2.60 -3.03
N GLU A 103 -11.79 -1.40 -3.58
CA GLU A 103 -10.75 -0.44 -3.23
C GLU A 103 -10.88 0.02 -1.78
N SER A 104 -9.76 0.42 -1.18
CA SER A 104 -9.75 1.09 0.12
C SER A 104 -10.07 2.58 0.00
N PHE A 105 -10.53 3.16 1.12
CA PHE A 105 -10.79 4.58 1.28
C PHE A 105 -10.07 5.11 2.52
N SER A 106 -8.86 5.60 2.33
CA SER A 106 -8.02 6.14 3.41
C SER A 106 -8.04 7.66 3.42
N THR A 107 -9.16 8.27 3.77
CA THR A 107 -9.24 9.72 3.96
C THR A 107 -9.52 10.07 5.43
N PRO A 108 -9.00 11.21 5.94
CA PRO A 108 -9.03 11.50 7.38
C PRO A 108 -10.39 11.90 7.95
N ARG A 109 -11.45 11.98 7.16
CA ARG A 109 -12.79 12.41 7.59
C ARG A 109 -13.83 11.29 7.40
N ILE A 110 -14.65 11.42 6.36
CA ILE A 110 -15.73 10.48 6.02
C ILE A 110 -15.19 9.14 5.57
N GLY A 111 -14.02 9.13 4.91
CA GLY A 111 -13.34 7.89 4.51
C GLY A 111 -13.10 6.93 5.66
N GLN A 112 -12.84 7.41 6.87
CA GLN A 112 -12.71 6.53 8.05
C GLN A 112 -14.04 5.85 8.41
N ALA A 113 -15.16 6.56 8.29
CA ALA A 113 -16.49 5.99 8.53
C ALA A 113 -16.88 4.98 7.43
N ILE A 114 -16.54 5.27 6.18
CA ILE A 114 -16.72 4.38 5.04
C ILE A 114 -15.89 3.10 5.26
N MET A 115 -14.59 3.25 5.54
CA MET A 115 -13.70 2.11 5.80
C MET A 115 -14.16 1.24 6.97
N ASN A 116 -14.62 1.82 8.07
CA ASN A 116 -15.14 1.06 9.20
C ASN A 116 -16.35 0.19 8.82
N ARG A 117 -17.21 0.67 7.91
CA ARG A 117 -18.36 -0.09 7.41
C ARG A 117 -17.93 -1.17 6.43
N MET A 118 -17.02 -0.84 5.52
CA MET A 118 -16.46 -1.79 4.55
C MET A 118 -15.68 -2.92 5.24
N LEU A 119 -14.87 -2.60 6.25
CA LEU A 119 -14.16 -3.59 7.06
C LEU A 119 -15.12 -4.57 7.75
N LYS A 120 -16.25 -4.08 8.28
CA LYS A 120 -17.29 -4.94 8.85
C LYS A 120 -17.94 -5.81 7.78
N ALA A 121 -18.24 -5.27 6.61
CA ALA A 121 -18.81 -6.01 5.49
C ALA A 121 -17.86 -7.09 4.96
N ALA A 122 -16.56 -6.78 4.88
CA ALA A 122 -15.51 -7.69 4.45
C ALA A 122 -15.02 -8.67 5.57
N GLY A 123 -15.64 -8.67 6.74
CA GLY A 123 -15.16 -9.49 7.85
C GLY A 123 -13.73 -9.20 8.26
N HIS A 124 -13.28 -7.95 8.09
CA HIS A 124 -11.92 -7.46 8.31
C HIS A 124 -10.86 -8.07 7.36
N GLN A 125 -11.25 -8.61 6.21
CA GLN A 125 -10.31 -9.07 5.19
C GLN A 125 -9.77 -7.88 4.40
N VAL A 126 -8.48 -7.61 4.57
CA VAL A 126 -7.74 -6.56 3.86
C VAL A 126 -6.51 -7.17 3.21
N ILE A 127 -6.34 -6.93 1.93
CA ILE A 127 -5.16 -7.30 1.14
C ILE A 127 -4.31 -6.04 1.00
N ASP A 128 -3.18 -6.00 1.68
CA ASP A 128 -2.23 -4.88 1.65
C ASP A 128 -1.31 -5.01 0.43
N THR A 129 -1.33 -4.00 -0.43
CA THR A 129 -0.48 -3.90 -1.62
C THR A 129 0.55 -2.78 -1.52
N HIS A 130 0.72 -2.20 -0.34
CA HIS A 130 1.77 -1.21 -0.15
C HIS A 130 3.14 -1.86 -0.34
N VAL A 131 3.97 -1.23 -1.15
CA VAL A 131 5.36 -1.65 -1.29
C VAL A 131 6.06 -1.42 0.04
N LYS A 132 6.57 -2.50 0.62
CA LYS A 132 7.40 -2.42 1.83
C LYS A 132 8.83 -2.27 1.36
N TYR A 133 9.35 -1.06 1.48
CA TYR A 133 10.76 -0.82 1.24
C TYR A 133 11.58 -1.32 2.43
N ASP A 134 12.67 -2.02 2.14
CA ASP A 134 13.68 -2.43 3.12
C ASP A 134 15.02 -1.74 2.87
N LYS A 135 15.15 -1.04 1.73
CA LYS A 135 16.34 -0.34 1.30
C LYS A 135 16.03 1.03 0.70
N ILE A 136 16.82 2.03 1.07
CA ILE A 136 16.83 3.37 0.43
C ILE A 136 18.22 3.63 -0.14
N ILE A 137 18.28 4.06 -1.38
CA ILE A 137 19.54 4.45 -2.03
C ILE A 137 19.48 5.92 -2.43
N PHE A 138 20.36 6.73 -1.89
CA PHE A 138 20.58 8.09 -2.34
C PHE A 138 21.56 8.10 -3.50
N VAL A 139 21.14 8.65 -4.63
CA VAL A 139 21.95 8.65 -5.87
C VAL A 139 22.33 10.06 -6.29
N ALA A 140 23.59 10.25 -6.62
CA ALA A 140 24.11 11.47 -7.24
C ALA A 140 25.16 11.15 -8.31
N GLN A 141 25.73 12.18 -8.94
CA GLN A 141 26.65 12.00 -10.06
C GLN A 141 27.90 11.19 -9.70
N THR A 142 28.58 11.57 -8.63
CA THR A 142 29.92 11.05 -8.26
C THR A 142 29.95 10.15 -7.04
N GLY A 143 28.92 10.13 -6.22
CA GLY A 143 28.88 9.32 -5.01
C GLY A 143 29.70 9.87 -3.83
N THR A 144 30.14 11.14 -3.84
CA THR A 144 31.09 11.68 -2.83
C THR A 144 30.52 12.77 -1.95
N CYS A 145 29.33 13.30 -2.19
CA CYS A 145 28.86 14.51 -1.50
C CYS A 145 27.43 14.36 -0.93
N ARG A 146 26.43 14.85 -1.65
CA ARG A 146 25.06 14.98 -1.14
C ARG A 146 24.42 13.65 -0.74
N GLU A 147 24.63 12.62 -1.52
CA GLU A 147 24.15 11.25 -1.27
C GLU A 147 24.80 10.65 -0.01
N GLN A 148 26.09 10.91 0.22
CA GLN A 148 26.78 10.49 1.46
C GLN A 148 26.27 11.25 2.67
N MET A 149 26.01 12.55 2.52
CA MET A 149 25.40 13.35 3.57
C MET A 149 23.99 12.82 3.90
N ALA A 150 23.19 12.54 2.88
CA ALA A 150 21.85 11.98 3.08
C ALA A 150 21.90 10.62 3.78
N LYS A 151 22.79 9.71 3.37
CA LYS A 151 23.04 8.42 4.03
C LYS A 151 23.42 8.62 5.51
N GLY A 152 24.38 9.50 5.79
CA GLY A 152 24.84 9.77 7.15
C GLY A 152 23.72 10.30 8.05
N ILE A 153 22.96 11.28 7.56
CA ILE A 153 21.83 11.86 8.29
C ILE A 153 20.72 10.82 8.53
N MET A 154 20.36 10.05 7.51
CA MET A 154 19.30 9.04 7.64
C MET A 154 19.68 7.91 8.61
N ASN A 155 20.94 7.50 8.64
CA ASN A 155 21.42 6.50 9.60
C ASN A 155 21.38 6.98 11.06
N ASP A 156 21.45 8.30 11.28
CA ASP A 156 21.32 8.89 12.61
C ASP A 156 19.85 8.97 13.09
N PHE A 157 18.89 8.88 12.17
CA PHE A 157 17.48 8.82 12.54
C PHE A 157 17.07 7.41 12.99
N VAL A 158 16.33 7.35 14.10
CA VAL A 158 15.69 6.12 14.55
C VAL A 158 14.47 5.84 13.66
N LEU A 159 14.61 4.97 12.70
CA LEU A 159 13.50 4.54 11.83
C LEU A 159 12.57 3.58 12.58
N LYS A 160 11.28 3.66 12.28
CA LYS A 160 10.27 2.77 12.90
C LYS A 160 10.39 1.32 12.46
N VAL A 161 11.03 1.08 11.33
CA VAL A 161 11.30 -0.23 10.76
C VAL A 161 12.78 -0.33 10.37
N PRO A 162 13.39 -1.52 10.47
CA PRO A 162 14.74 -1.73 9.97
C PRO A 162 14.80 -1.40 8.48
N MET A 163 15.79 -0.58 8.08
CA MET A 163 15.97 -0.15 6.70
C MET A 163 17.44 0.00 6.39
N GLU A 164 17.88 -0.57 5.28
CA GLU A 164 19.22 -0.39 4.75
C GLU A 164 19.31 0.97 4.05
N ILE A 165 20.27 1.80 4.44
CA ILE A 165 20.47 3.13 3.85
C ILE A 165 21.81 3.14 3.11
N GLU A 166 21.75 3.37 1.81
CA GLU A 166 22.91 3.36 0.94
C GLU A 166 23.08 4.67 0.17
N ALA A 167 24.31 4.92 -0.28
CA ALA A 167 24.66 6.02 -1.16
C ALA A 167 25.42 5.48 -2.40
N ARG A 168 25.05 5.94 -3.58
CA ARG A 168 25.67 5.50 -4.84
C ARG A 168 25.94 6.68 -5.76
N GLY A 169 26.96 6.53 -6.61
CA GLY A 169 27.24 7.44 -7.71
C GLY A 169 26.83 6.84 -9.05
N LEU A 170 26.38 7.68 -9.97
CA LEU A 170 26.08 7.25 -11.35
C LEU A 170 27.35 6.98 -12.15
N VAL A 171 28.43 7.71 -11.85
CA VAL A 171 29.73 7.57 -12.50
C VAL A 171 30.81 7.62 -11.42
N VAL A 172 31.30 6.45 -11.03
CA VAL A 172 32.36 6.29 -10.04
C VAL A 172 33.53 5.53 -10.71
N GLN A 173 34.59 6.25 -11.04
CA GLN A 173 35.78 5.63 -11.67
C GLN A 173 36.65 4.89 -10.64
N PHE A 174 36.78 5.47 -9.44
CA PHE A 174 37.51 4.92 -8.32
C PHE A 174 36.76 5.21 -7.01
N PRO A 175 36.87 4.34 -6.01
CA PRO A 175 36.36 4.67 -4.67
C PRO A 175 37.07 5.91 -4.11
N GLU A 176 36.33 6.98 -3.89
CA GLU A 176 36.83 8.23 -3.32
C GLU A 176 36.18 8.47 -1.94
N PRO A 177 36.90 9.05 -0.98
CA PRO A 177 36.33 9.44 0.30
C PRO A 177 35.30 10.55 0.11
N VAL A 178 34.49 10.77 1.14
CA VAL A 178 33.53 11.87 1.19
C VAL A 178 34.24 13.20 0.94
N ASN A 179 33.60 14.07 0.16
CA ASN A 179 34.10 15.42 -0.11
C ASN A 179 34.39 16.17 1.20
N GLN A 180 35.55 16.81 1.31
CA GLN A 180 36.03 17.45 2.56
C GLN A 180 35.02 18.42 3.19
N LYS A 181 34.26 19.17 2.36
CA LYS A 181 33.23 20.10 2.88
C LYS A 181 32.03 19.34 3.44
N ALA A 182 31.62 18.28 2.79
CA ALA A 182 30.53 17.40 3.29
C ALA A 182 30.97 16.68 4.57
N GLU A 183 32.18 16.16 4.61
CA GLU A 183 32.78 15.55 5.79
C GLU A 183 32.80 16.50 6.99
N ALA A 184 33.30 17.72 6.80
CA ALA A 184 33.35 18.73 7.89
C ALA A 184 31.95 19.04 8.42
N VAL A 185 30.93 19.11 7.58
CA VAL A 185 29.53 19.33 7.99
C VAL A 185 28.99 18.12 8.78
N LEU A 186 29.23 16.92 8.32
CA LEU A 186 28.78 15.69 9.01
C LEU A 186 29.42 15.59 10.39
N ILE A 187 30.74 15.73 10.48
CA ILE A 187 31.50 15.69 11.75
C ILE A 187 31.02 16.76 12.71
N SER A 188 30.77 17.99 12.22
CA SER A 188 30.29 19.09 13.09
C SER A 188 28.89 18.83 13.67
N ASN A 189 28.13 17.93 13.06
CA ASN A 189 26.83 17.48 13.54
C ASN A 189 26.90 16.11 14.27
N GLY A 190 28.09 15.62 14.60
CA GLY A 190 28.28 14.38 15.35
C GLY A 190 28.13 13.10 14.52
N ILE A 191 28.06 13.21 13.20
CA ILE A 191 27.90 12.07 12.30
C ILE A 191 29.29 11.61 11.84
N SER A 192 29.61 10.33 12.09
CA SER A 192 30.87 9.73 11.65
C SER A 192 30.88 9.51 10.13
N THR A 193 32.00 9.81 9.50
CA THR A 193 32.27 9.56 8.08
C THR A 193 33.16 8.35 7.84
N GLU A 194 33.50 7.64 8.90
CA GLU A 194 34.35 6.45 8.82
C GLU A 194 33.75 5.39 7.89
N GLY A 195 34.54 4.94 6.91
CA GLY A 195 34.10 3.94 5.93
C GLY A 195 33.17 4.47 4.83
N MET A 196 32.85 5.76 4.82
CA MET A 196 32.08 6.36 3.73
C MET A 196 32.96 6.59 2.50
N VAL A 197 32.73 5.82 1.46
CA VAL A 197 33.40 5.93 0.15
C VAL A 197 32.38 5.92 -0.96
N SER A 198 32.73 6.57 -2.11
CA SER A 198 31.89 6.51 -3.28
C SER A 198 31.84 5.09 -3.84
N THR A 199 30.65 4.66 -4.22
CA THR A 199 30.38 3.33 -4.79
C THR A 199 29.48 3.51 -6.02
N GLN A 200 29.81 2.81 -7.10
CA GLN A 200 29.03 2.82 -8.33
C GLN A 200 27.63 2.23 -8.07
N LEU A 201 26.60 2.87 -8.64
CA LEU A 201 25.26 2.28 -8.70
C LEU A 201 25.28 1.15 -9.71
N GLU A 202 24.85 -0.02 -9.29
CA GLU A 202 24.72 -1.20 -10.12
C GLU A 202 23.25 -1.64 -10.23
N GLU A 203 22.91 -2.38 -11.28
CA GLU A 203 21.56 -2.89 -11.48
C GLU A 203 21.10 -3.79 -10.31
N SER A 204 22.05 -4.55 -9.73
CA SER A 204 21.83 -5.40 -8.56
C SER A 204 21.47 -4.64 -7.27
N ASP A 205 21.76 -3.35 -7.20
CA ASP A 205 21.36 -2.50 -6.06
C ASP A 205 19.86 -2.25 -6.02
N ILE A 206 19.17 -2.37 -7.17
CA ILE A 206 17.76 -2.00 -7.33
C ILE A 206 16.91 -3.27 -7.34
N THR A 207 16.06 -3.41 -6.34
CA THR A 207 15.07 -4.48 -6.20
C THR A 207 13.67 -3.90 -6.13
N GLU A 208 12.63 -4.75 -6.10
CA GLU A 208 11.24 -4.28 -5.92
C GLU A 208 11.01 -3.60 -4.56
N SER A 209 11.86 -3.89 -3.57
CA SER A 209 11.81 -3.28 -2.23
C SER A 209 12.80 -2.12 -2.04
N THR A 210 13.46 -1.66 -3.11
CA THR A 210 14.40 -0.54 -3.09
C THR A 210 13.72 0.78 -3.47
N MET A 211 13.89 1.79 -2.63
CA MET A 211 13.54 3.19 -2.96
C MET A 211 14.80 3.92 -3.44
N VAL A 212 14.74 4.56 -4.60
CA VAL A 212 15.83 5.35 -5.19
C VAL A 212 15.42 6.81 -5.34
#